data_684566771fc66c51880b437ea5be6d6a
#
_entry.id   684566771fc66c51880b437ea5be6d6a
#
_cell.length_a   1.000
_cell.length_b   1.000
_cell.length_c   1.000
_cell.angle_alpha   90.00
_cell.angle_beta   90.00
_cell.angle_gamma   90.00
#
_symmetry.space_group_name_H-M   'P 1'
#
loop_
_entity.id
_entity.type
_entity.pdbx_description
1 polymer ?
#
loop_
_entity_poly.entity_id
_entity_poly.type
_entity_poly.pdbx_seq_one_letter_code
_entity_poly.pdbx_strand_id
1 'polypeptide(L)'
;VNTGERIWHFQMVHHGVWDYDLPAAPTLVDITVDGHSIKAVAAISKQGFTYVFDRVTGEPVWPIEERAVPQSTVPGEQLSATQPFPTRPAAFEPQGISDETLIDFTPELRQEALQIIEGFDYGPLFTPPSLRGTIQFPGWAGGGEWRGAAFDPDTGMFYIPSASGPIVVQLREAQRQRAEMQYVRGGAQSVRGPQGLPLTKPPYGRITAIDLNSGDHAWMVAHGEGIRQQIIDMGILDPGPVGAVDNAGPGPLLTKTLLFMAQRDGSRNLLRAFNKANGEIIHEFELPLPPSGTPMSYMLDGKQYVTIALGGRQDARLVSLSLP
;
A
#
# COMPACT_ATOMS: atom_id res chain seq x y z
N VAL A 1 16.04 -12.65 -22.43
CA VAL A 1 14.83 -13.14 -23.09
C VAL A 1 15.13 -14.29 -24.03
N ASN A 2 16.15 -14.18 -24.91
CA ASN A 2 16.43 -15.21 -25.93
C ASN A 2 16.94 -16.53 -25.34
N THR A 3 17.66 -16.52 -24.24
CA THR A 3 18.28 -17.70 -23.61
C THR A 3 17.58 -18.18 -22.36
N GLY A 4 16.77 -17.32 -21.72
CA GLY A 4 16.20 -17.58 -20.42
C GLY A 4 17.22 -17.54 -19.27
N GLU A 5 18.44 -17.09 -19.52
CA GLU A 5 19.48 -16.96 -18.51
C GLU A 5 19.12 -15.84 -17.52
N ARG A 6 19.28 -16.15 -16.20
CA ARG A 6 19.09 -15.15 -15.15
C ARG A 6 20.34 -14.26 -15.07
N ILE A 7 20.16 -12.95 -15.28
CA ILE A 7 21.24 -11.96 -15.21
C ILE A 7 21.49 -11.56 -13.75
N TRP A 8 20.44 -11.17 -13.02
CA TRP A 8 20.51 -10.85 -11.60
C TRP A 8 19.20 -11.17 -10.89
N HIS A 9 19.20 -11.10 -9.57
CA HIS A 9 18.01 -11.17 -8.72
C HIS A 9 18.29 -10.48 -7.39
N PHE A 10 17.23 -10.06 -6.72
CA PHE A 10 17.28 -9.55 -5.37
C PHE A 10 16.13 -10.15 -4.55
N GLN A 11 16.40 -10.56 -3.32
CA GLN A 11 15.39 -11.11 -2.41
C GLN A 11 15.00 -10.05 -1.40
N MET A 12 13.78 -9.51 -1.53
CA MET A 12 13.29 -8.39 -0.75
C MET A 12 12.69 -8.77 0.62
N VAL A 13 12.50 -10.06 0.86
CA VAL A 13 12.09 -10.61 2.17
C VAL A 13 12.81 -11.93 2.38
N HIS A 14 13.57 -12.03 3.47
CA HIS A 14 14.24 -13.26 3.86
C HIS A 14 13.32 -14.08 4.75
N HIS A 15 13.12 -15.37 4.43
CA HIS A 15 12.29 -16.31 5.19
C HIS A 15 10.94 -15.71 5.62
N GLY A 16 10.13 -15.33 4.63
CA GLY A 16 8.88 -14.57 4.87
C GLY A 16 7.81 -15.37 5.62
N VAL A 17 7.32 -14.81 6.73
CA VAL A 17 6.20 -15.33 7.53
C VAL A 17 5.08 -14.30 7.68
N TRP A 18 5.19 -13.17 6.95
CA TRP A 18 4.31 -11.99 7.08
C TRP A 18 3.37 -11.80 5.89
N ASP A 19 3.47 -12.60 4.84
CA ASP A 19 2.78 -12.38 3.56
C ASP A 19 3.19 -11.04 2.88
N TYR A 20 4.46 -10.67 3.02
CA TYR A 20 5.03 -9.44 2.48
C TYR A 20 5.65 -9.64 1.10
N ASP A 21 4.88 -10.22 0.20
CA ASP A 21 5.25 -10.36 -1.22
C ASP A 21 5.22 -9.01 -1.97
N LEU A 22 5.71 -9.03 -3.19
CA LEU A 22 5.62 -7.92 -4.14
C LEU A 22 4.51 -8.24 -5.15
N PRO A 23 3.29 -7.75 -4.92
CA PRO A 23 2.14 -8.20 -5.70
C PRO A 23 2.05 -7.55 -7.08
N ALA A 24 2.66 -6.36 -7.25
CA ALA A 24 2.61 -5.62 -8.49
C ALA A 24 3.83 -5.89 -9.39
N ALA A 25 3.62 -5.82 -10.70
CA ALA A 25 4.72 -5.81 -11.65
C ALA A 25 5.63 -4.61 -11.40
N PRO A 26 6.98 -4.78 -11.41
CA PRO A 26 7.90 -3.67 -11.32
C PRO A 26 7.74 -2.70 -12.49
N THR A 27 7.91 -1.42 -12.23
CA THR A 27 7.82 -0.37 -13.26
C THR A 27 9.21 -0.04 -13.79
N LEU A 28 9.38 -0.09 -15.11
CA LEU A 28 10.61 0.36 -15.76
C LEU A 28 10.62 1.89 -15.79
N VAL A 29 11.72 2.47 -15.33
CA VAL A 29 11.87 3.93 -15.20
C VAL A 29 13.25 4.36 -15.71
N ASP A 30 13.32 5.51 -16.35
CA ASP A 30 14.59 6.17 -16.67
C ASP A 30 14.68 7.44 -15.82
N ILE A 31 15.69 7.49 -14.94
CA ILE A 31 15.84 8.52 -13.90
C ILE A 31 17.23 9.13 -13.94
N THR A 32 17.40 10.29 -13.31
CA THR A 32 18.69 10.95 -13.19
C THR A 32 19.00 11.19 -11.72
N VAL A 33 19.98 10.47 -11.17
CA VAL A 33 20.40 10.59 -9.77
C VAL A 33 21.83 11.12 -9.73
N ASP A 34 22.07 12.19 -8.98
CA ASP A 34 23.38 12.85 -8.86
C ASP A 34 24.02 13.16 -10.22
N GLY A 35 23.21 13.56 -11.21
CA GLY A 35 23.63 13.89 -12.56
C GLY A 35 23.89 12.68 -13.48
N HIS A 36 23.67 11.46 -13.00
CA HIS A 36 23.84 10.23 -13.77
C HIS A 36 22.50 9.68 -14.26
N SER A 37 22.37 9.43 -15.56
CA SER A 37 21.20 8.78 -16.13
C SER A 37 21.26 7.28 -15.85
N ILE A 38 20.21 6.74 -15.22
CA ILE A 38 20.09 5.35 -14.81
C ILE A 38 18.85 4.74 -15.47
N LYS A 39 19.05 3.63 -16.15
CA LYS A 39 17.94 2.76 -16.59
C LYS A 39 17.53 1.91 -15.40
N ALA A 40 16.52 2.37 -14.66
CA ALA A 40 16.14 1.74 -13.41
C ALA A 40 14.85 0.91 -13.53
N VAL A 41 14.58 0.14 -12.49
CA VAL A 41 13.32 -0.56 -12.23
C VAL A 41 12.90 -0.26 -10.80
N ALA A 42 11.66 0.19 -10.62
CA ALA A 42 11.08 0.48 -9.33
C ALA A 42 10.00 -0.56 -8.97
N ALA A 43 10.10 -1.14 -7.78
CA ALA A 43 9.17 -2.15 -7.28
C ALA A 43 8.60 -1.71 -5.94
N ILE A 44 7.27 -1.63 -5.84
CA ILE A 44 6.57 -1.38 -4.57
C ILE A 44 6.29 -2.70 -3.85
N SER A 45 6.22 -2.64 -2.53
CA SER A 45 6.04 -3.82 -1.71
C SER A 45 4.92 -3.66 -0.69
N LYS A 46 4.42 -4.78 -0.17
CA LYS A 46 3.40 -4.80 0.90
C LYS A 46 3.89 -4.12 2.18
N GLN A 47 5.21 -4.12 2.45
CA GLN A 47 5.79 -3.41 3.59
C GLN A 47 5.69 -1.88 3.47
N GLY A 48 5.30 -1.36 2.31
CA GLY A 48 5.28 0.07 2.04
C GLY A 48 6.62 0.63 1.59
N PHE A 49 7.55 -0.22 1.12
CA PHE A 49 8.81 0.19 0.53
C PHE A 49 8.71 0.34 -1.00
N THR A 50 9.56 1.20 -1.53
CA THR A 50 9.88 1.26 -2.95
C THR A 50 11.35 0.86 -3.12
N TYR A 51 11.59 -0.28 -3.76
CA TYR A 51 12.94 -0.72 -4.11
C TYR A 51 13.28 -0.24 -5.52
N VAL A 52 14.45 0.37 -5.69
CA VAL A 52 14.87 0.90 -6.99
C VAL A 52 16.26 0.36 -7.33
N PHE A 53 16.36 -0.31 -8.48
CA PHE A 53 17.60 -0.93 -8.96
C PHE A 53 17.94 -0.41 -10.36
N ASP A 54 19.22 -0.34 -10.66
CA ASP A 54 19.68 -0.33 -12.05
C ASP A 54 19.23 -1.64 -12.70
N ARG A 55 18.37 -1.57 -13.72
CA ARG A 55 17.78 -2.77 -14.34
C ARG A 55 18.75 -3.57 -15.18
N VAL A 56 19.93 -3.02 -15.50
CA VAL A 56 20.97 -3.71 -16.28
C VAL A 56 21.88 -4.52 -15.36
N THR A 57 22.29 -3.95 -14.23
CA THR A 57 23.26 -4.54 -13.31
C THR A 57 22.63 -5.23 -12.11
N GLY A 58 21.46 -4.79 -11.68
CA GLY A 58 20.82 -5.22 -10.45
C GLY A 58 21.30 -4.48 -9.20
N GLU A 59 22.22 -3.52 -9.36
CA GLU A 59 22.70 -2.72 -8.24
C GLU A 59 21.58 -1.78 -7.72
N PRO A 60 21.40 -1.68 -6.39
CA PRO A 60 20.48 -0.72 -5.82
C PRO A 60 20.89 0.72 -6.14
N VAL A 61 19.91 1.56 -6.54
CA VAL A 61 20.16 2.98 -6.80
C VAL A 61 20.53 3.73 -5.51
N TRP A 62 19.89 3.39 -4.42
CA TRP A 62 20.24 3.83 -3.06
C TRP A 62 20.55 2.62 -2.19
N PRO A 63 21.42 2.74 -1.18
CA PRO A 63 21.79 1.62 -0.33
C PRO A 63 20.58 0.91 0.26
N ILE A 64 20.63 -0.42 0.27
CA ILE A 64 19.71 -1.29 0.99
C ILE A 64 20.50 -1.89 2.15
N GLU A 65 20.03 -1.65 3.38
CA GLU A 65 20.71 -2.07 4.60
C GLU A 65 20.05 -3.32 5.18
N GLU A 66 20.87 -4.30 5.53
CA GLU A 66 20.44 -5.44 6.33
C GLU A 66 20.29 -5.01 7.78
N ARG A 67 19.06 -4.93 8.27
CA ARG A 67 18.77 -4.53 9.66
C ARG A 67 18.22 -5.69 10.45
N ALA A 68 18.68 -5.82 11.72
CA ALA A 68 18.18 -6.81 12.65
C ALA A 68 16.66 -6.65 12.88
N VAL A 69 15.95 -7.78 12.93
CA VAL A 69 14.50 -7.83 13.12
C VAL A 69 14.12 -8.73 14.29
N PRO A 70 12.93 -8.55 14.89
CA PRO A 70 12.45 -9.41 15.96
C PRO A 70 12.43 -10.89 15.55
N GLN A 71 12.85 -11.76 16.45
CA GLN A 71 12.87 -13.19 16.23
C GLN A 71 11.58 -13.85 16.73
N SER A 72 11.22 -14.99 16.15
CA SER A 72 10.02 -15.72 16.54
C SER A 72 10.12 -16.28 17.96
N THR A 73 9.00 -16.22 18.68
CA THR A 73 8.81 -16.88 19.97
C THR A 73 8.14 -18.26 19.82
N VAL A 74 7.80 -18.67 18.60
CA VAL A 74 7.15 -19.95 18.32
C VAL A 74 8.21 -21.06 18.34
N PRO A 75 8.04 -22.11 19.15
CA PRO A 75 9.06 -23.16 19.26
C PRO A 75 9.38 -23.83 17.92
N GLY A 76 10.65 -23.84 17.57
CA GLY A 76 11.16 -24.48 16.34
C GLY A 76 11.11 -23.60 15.10
N GLU A 77 10.52 -22.40 15.15
CA GLU A 77 10.58 -21.45 14.04
C GLU A 77 11.92 -20.69 14.06
N GLN A 78 12.60 -20.66 12.91
CA GLN A 78 13.87 -19.97 12.74
C GLN A 78 13.72 -18.95 11.63
N LEU A 79 13.79 -17.66 11.96
CA LEU A 79 13.71 -16.56 11.02
C LEU A 79 15.11 -16.10 10.59
N SER A 80 15.17 -15.34 9.49
CA SER A 80 16.36 -14.58 9.19
C SER A 80 16.65 -13.57 10.28
N ALA A 81 17.91 -13.41 10.66
CA ALA A 81 18.32 -12.44 11.67
C ALA A 81 18.11 -10.99 11.22
N THR A 82 18.13 -10.77 9.92
CA THR A 82 18.01 -9.45 9.31
C THR A 82 17.00 -9.46 8.17
N GLN A 83 16.57 -8.25 7.78
CA GLN A 83 15.77 -8.01 6.58
C GLN A 83 16.32 -6.79 5.84
N PRO A 84 16.13 -6.71 4.50
CA PRO A 84 16.62 -5.62 3.68
C PRO A 84 15.71 -4.38 3.79
N PHE A 85 16.28 -3.26 4.22
CA PHE A 85 15.59 -1.97 4.31
C PHE A 85 16.20 -0.98 3.31
N PRO A 86 15.45 -0.50 2.31
CA PRO A 86 15.93 0.56 1.45
C PRO A 86 16.09 1.85 2.27
N THR A 87 17.21 2.55 2.07
CA THR A 87 17.46 3.84 2.74
C THR A 87 16.70 4.98 2.09
N ARG A 88 16.42 4.84 0.79
CA ARG A 88 15.58 5.72 -0.04
C ARG A 88 14.87 4.89 -1.12
N PRO A 89 13.68 5.34 -1.56
CA PRO A 89 12.80 6.32 -0.91
C PRO A 89 12.39 5.90 0.50
N ALA A 90 11.94 6.87 1.32
CA ALA A 90 11.31 6.56 2.60
C ALA A 90 10.06 5.68 2.39
N ALA A 91 9.68 4.90 3.40
CA ALA A 91 8.46 4.10 3.33
C ALA A 91 7.23 4.99 3.07
N PHE A 92 6.36 4.56 2.17
CA PHE A 92 5.13 5.29 1.84
C PHE A 92 3.93 4.89 2.72
N GLU A 93 4.09 3.89 3.58
CA GLU A 93 3.13 3.47 4.60
C GLU A 93 3.79 3.42 5.97
N PRO A 94 3.02 3.62 7.06
CA PRO A 94 3.50 3.37 8.42
C PRO A 94 3.92 1.91 8.60
N GLN A 95 4.93 1.68 9.41
CA GLN A 95 5.58 0.38 9.57
C GLN A 95 5.60 -0.07 11.02
N GLY A 96 4.85 -1.12 11.32
CA GLY A 96 4.71 -1.64 12.67
C GLY A 96 3.70 -0.85 13.53
N ILE A 97 3.49 -1.34 14.74
CA ILE A 97 2.60 -0.74 15.74
C ILE A 97 3.43 -0.21 16.90
N SER A 98 3.19 1.02 17.27
CA SER A 98 3.67 1.66 18.48
C SER A 98 2.57 2.54 19.05
N ASP A 99 2.74 3.01 20.27
CA ASP A 99 1.81 3.98 20.87
C ASP A 99 1.57 5.20 19.98
N GLU A 100 2.56 5.63 19.22
CA GLU A 100 2.47 6.80 18.35
C GLU A 100 1.61 6.55 17.11
N THR A 101 1.48 5.29 16.68
CA THR A 101 0.66 4.93 15.51
C THR A 101 -0.82 4.76 15.81
N LEU A 102 -1.20 4.68 17.10
CA LEU A 102 -2.58 4.47 17.50
C LEU A 102 -3.44 5.70 17.32
N ILE A 103 -4.73 5.46 17.04
CA ILE A 103 -5.76 6.51 16.95
C ILE A 103 -5.79 7.36 18.23
N ASP A 104 -5.91 8.68 18.07
CA ASP A 104 -5.83 9.65 19.16
C ASP A 104 -6.73 10.87 18.97
N PHE A 105 -7.85 10.71 18.28
CA PHE A 105 -8.83 11.80 18.11
C PHE A 105 -9.33 12.36 19.45
N THR A 106 -9.45 11.50 20.47
CA THR A 106 -9.71 11.91 21.84
C THR A 106 -8.87 11.08 22.84
N PRO A 107 -8.63 11.58 24.07
CA PRO A 107 -7.91 10.79 25.09
C PRO A 107 -8.58 9.45 25.39
N GLU A 108 -9.91 9.37 25.35
CA GLU A 108 -10.68 8.15 25.60
C GLU A 108 -10.45 7.12 24.51
N LEU A 109 -10.54 7.51 23.23
CA LEU A 109 -10.28 6.63 22.10
C LEU A 109 -8.83 6.10 22.12
N ARG A 110 -7.88 6.97 22.47
CA ARG A 110 -6.50 6.54 22.64
C ARG A 110 -6.33 5.52 23.76
N GLN A 111 -6.98 5.76 24.92
CA GLN A 111 -6.91 4.84 26.05
C GLN A 111 -7.50 3.46 25.71
N GLU A 112 -8.64 3.44 25.01
CA GLU A 112 -9.24 2.19 24.52
C GLU A 112 -8.31 1.50 23.51
N ALA A 113 -7.65 2.23 22.60
CA ALA A 113 -6.72 1.67 21.64
C ALA A 113 -5.51 1.01 22.34
N LEU A 114 -4.96 1.64 23.38
CA LEU A 114 -3.90 1.07 24.22
C LEU A 114 -4.35 -0.23 24.88
N GLN A 115 -5.56 -0.27 25.45
CA GLN A 115 -6.13 -1.49 26.04
C GLN A 115 -6.30 -2.62 25.03
N ILE A 116 -6.69 -2.28 23.78
CA ILE A 116 -6.84 -3.28 22.71
C ILE A 116 -5.51 -3.95 22.38
N ILE A 117 -4.43 -3.17 22.25
CA ILE A 117 -3.12 -3.73 21.86
C ILE A 117 -2.49 -4.58 22.96
N GLU A 118 -2.81 -4.33 24.26
CA GLU A 118 -2.33 -5.16 25.38
C GLU A 118 -2.71 -6.65 25.24
N GLY A 119 -3.77 -6.96 24.49
CA GLY A 119 -4.21 -8.34 24.22
C GLY A 119 -3.31 -9.12 23.26
N PHE A 120 -2.38 -8.49 22.58
CA PHE A 120 -1.60 -9.05 21.48
C PHE A 120 -0.11 -8.77 21.62
N ASP A 121 0.69 -9.45 20.81
CA ASP A 121 2.07 -9.05 20.56
C ASP A 121 2.05 -7.97 19.45
N TYR A 122 2.91 -6.97 19.56
CA TYR A 122 3.05 -5.90 18.57
C TYR A 122 4.47 -5.32 18.61
N GLY A 123 4.83 -4.56 17.60
CA GLY A 123 6.16 -3.93 17.54
C GLY A 123 6.48 -3.36 16.16
N PRO A 124 7.77 -3.21 15.85
CA PRO A 124 8.22 -2.69 14.57
C PRO A 124 7.84 -3.61 13.40
N LEU A 125 8.04 -3.12 12.18
CA LEU A 125 7.93 -3.93 10.97
C LEU A 125 8.71 -5.25 11.14
N PHE A 126 8.18 -6.34 10.61
CA PHE A 126 8.72 -7.69 10.75
C PHE A 126 8.61 -8.31 12.15
N THR A 127 7.80 -7.77 13.06
CA THR A 127 7.41 -8.53 14.25
C THR A 127 6.67 -9.80 13.83
N PRO A 128 7.16 -11.01 14.17
CA PRO A 128 6.63 -12.26 13.62
C PRO A 128 5.28 -12.65 14.22
N PRO A 129 4.47 -13.46 13.51
CA PRO A 129 3.28 -14.07 14.06
C PRO A 129 3.59 -14.91 15.30
N SER A 130 2.69 -14.92 16.28
CA SER A 130 2.85 -15.63 17.55
C SER A 130 1.65 -16.50 17.90
N LEU A 131 1.79 -17.30 18.97
CA LEU A 131 0.67 -18.10 19.52
C LEU A 131 -0.37 -17.23 20.23
N ARG A 132 0.06 -16.09 20.75
CA ARG A 132 -0.83 -15.09 21.37
C ARG A 132 -1.61 -14.30 20.33
N GLY A 133 -1.04 -14.15 19.13
CA GLY A 133 -1.49 -13.29 18.06
C GLY A 133 -0.69 -11.99 18.00
N THR A 134 -0.17 -11.68 16.83
CA THR A 134 0.64 -10.47 16.58
C THR A 134 -0.14 -9.50 15.74
N ILE A 135 -0.18 -8.23 16.16
CA ILE A 135 -0.71 -7.14 15.32
C ILE A 135 0.36 -6.80 14.29
N GLN A 136 0.09 -7.16 13.05
CA GLN A 136 0.94 -6.88 11.90
C GLN A 136 0.46 -5.61 11.18
N PHE A 137 1.39 -4.68 10.89
CA PHE A 137 1.10 -3.44 10.17
C PHE A 137 2.30 -3.03 9.29
N PRO A 138 2.14 -2.82 7.97
CA PRO A 138 0.92 -3.11 7.18
C PRO A 138 0.42 -4.54 7.35
N GLY A 139 -0.86 -4.75 7.18
CA GLY A 139 -1.45 -6.09 7.21
C GLY A 139 -1.21 -6.87 5.90
N TRP A 140 -1.89 -8.00 5.69
CA TRP A 140 -1.70 -8.86 4.51
C TRP A 140 -2.13 -8.22 3.18
N ALA A 141 -3.10 -7.30 3.23
CA ALA A 141 -3.42 -6.50 2.05
C ALA A 141 -2.28 -5.52 1.71
N GLY A 142 -1.38 -5.26 2.67
CA GLY A 142 -0.16 -4.49 2.44
C GLY A 142 -0.39 -3.01 2.18
N GLY A 143 0.71 -2.30 1.95
CA GLY A 143 0.73 -0.92 1.47
C GLY A 143 0.68 -0.86 -0.05
N GLY A 144 1.70 -1.43 -0.73
CA GLY A 144 1.71 -1.60 -2.18
C GLY A 144 0.98 -2.88 -2.60
N GLU A 145 0.02 -2.76 -3.51
CA GLU A 145 -0.85 -3.84 -3.94
C GLU A 145 -0.90 -4.01 -5.46
N TRP A 146 -1.68 -4.97 -5.95
CA TRP A 146 -1.85 -5.33 -7.36
C TRP A 146 -2.13 -4.16 -8.31
N ARG A 147 -2.67 -3.06 -7.77
CA ARG A 147 -2.94 -1.84 -8.53
C ARG A 147 -1.67 -1.15 -9.05
N GLY A 148 -0.50 -1.50 -8.49
CA GLY A 148 0.78 -0.95 -8.92
C GLY A 148 0.94 0.54 -8.65
N ALA A 149 1.77 1.17 -9.46
CA ALA A 149 2.06 2.59 -9.41
C ALA A 149 2.20 3.16 -10.83
N ALA A 150 2.20 4.48 -10.98
CA ALA A 150 2.40 5.15 -12.24
C ALA A 150 3.67 6.00 -12.23
N PHE A 151 4.44 5.96 -13.32
CA PHE A 151 5.67 6.74 -13.48
C PHE A 151 5.49 7.82 -14.55
N ASP A 152 5.93 9.03 -14.23
CA ASP A 152 5.98 10.15 -15.16
C ASP A 152 7.39 10.28 -15.75
N PRO A 153 7.60 9.92 -17.01
CA PRO A 153 8.91 9.98 -17.63
C PRO A 153 9.41 11.41 -17.88
N ASP A 154 8.51 12.41 -17.90
CA ASP A 154 8.90 13.79 -18.12
C ASP A 154 9.50 14.45 -16.85
N THR A 155 9.10 13.97 -15.66
CA THR A 155 9.48 14.59 -14.40
C THR A 155 10.25 13.65 -13.45
N GLY A 156 10.22 12.33 -13.69
CA GLY A 156 10.79 11.34 -12.78
C GLY A 156 9.88 11.01 -11.59
N MET A 157 8.65 11.53 -11.58
CA MET A 157 7.70 11.31 -10.48
C MET A 157 7.05 9.95 -10.53
N PHE A 158 6.92 9.32 -9.37
CA PHE A 158 6.32 8.00 -9.19
C PHE A 158 5.14 8.10 -8.21
N TYR A 159 3.93 7.74 -8.66
CA TYR A 159 2.68 7.92 -7.93
C TYR A 159 2.19 6.57 -7.43
N ILE A 160 2.10 6.42 -6.11
CA ILE A 160 1.75 5.17 -5.44
C ILE A 160 0.43 5.36 -4.68
N PRO A 161 -0.67 4.75 -5.14
CA PRO A 161 -1.86 4.63 -4.33
C PRO A 161 -1.67 3.51 -3.30
N SER A 162 -1.96 3.79 -2.05
CA SER A 162 -1.84 2.81 -0.98
C SER A 162 -2.98 2.95 0.04
N ALA A 163 -3.29 1.85 0.69
CA ALA A 163 -4.13 1.84 1.87
C ALA A 163 -3.76 0.60 2.69
N SER A 164 -3.58 0.75 3.97
CA SER A 164 -3.22 -0.35 4.84
C SER A 164 -4.00 -0.28 6.15
N GLY A 165 -4.34 -1.46 6.66
CA GLY A 165 -4.94 -1.62 7.97
C GLY A 165 -4.20 -2.71 8.74
N PRO A 166 -4.09 -2.61 10.07
CA PRO A 166 -3.50 -3.66 10.88
C PRO A 166 -4.39 -4.89 10.91
N ILE A 167 -3.76 -6.06 10.99
CA ILE A 167 -4.42 -7.35 11.22
C ILE A 167 -3.76 -8.09 12.37
N VAL A 168 -4.51 -8.96 13.05
CA VAL A 168 -3.95 -9.95 13.98
C VAL A 168 -3.67 -11.23 13.20
N VAL A 169 -2.43 -11.69 13.25
CA VAL A 169 -2.03 -13.00 12.74
C VAL A 169 -1.67 -13.90 13.91
N GLN A 170 -2.42 -14.98 14.08
CA GLN A 170 -2.22 -15.94 15.17
C GLN A 170 -1.83 -17.31 14.62
N LEU A 171 -0.84 -17.93 15.23
CA LEU A 171 -0.50 -19.33 15.04
C LEU A 171 -1.18 -20.19 16.13
N ARG A 172 -1.39 -21.45 15.82
CA ARG A 172 -1.87 -22.46 16.76
C ARG A 172 -1.22 -23.79 16.50
N GLU A 173 -1.21 -24.64 17.52
CA GLU A 173 -0.80 -26.03 17.34
C GLU A 173 -1.70 -26.75 16.31
N ALA A 174 -1.05 -27.47 15.42
CA ALA A 174 -1.75 -28.24 14.41
C ALA A 174 -2.41 -29.48 15.00
N GLN A 175 -3.56 -29.85 14.49
CA GLN A 175 -4.14 -31.17 14.74
C GLN A 175 -3.34 -32.19 13.92
N ARG A 176 -2.56 -33.04 14.59
CA ARG A 176 -1.66 -34.04 13.95
C ARG A 176 -2.34 -34.94 12.89
N GLN A 177 -3.66 -35.12 12.99
CA GLN A 177 -4.44 -35.87 12.01
C GLN A 177 -4.69 -35.11 10.70
N ARG A 178 -4.43 -33.78 10.67
CA ARG A 178 -4.75 -32.88 9.54
C ARG A 178 -3.54 -32.15 8.97
N ALA A 179 -2.43 -32.13 9.66
CA ALA A 179 -1.22 -31.47 9.22
C ALA A 179 0.03 -32.15 9.75
N GLU A 180 1.06 -32.26 8.92
CA GLU A 180 2.39 -32.74 9.32
C GLU A 180 3.18 -31.68 10.07
N MET A 181 2.83 -30.39 9.91
CA MET A 181 3.46 -29.28 10.60
C MET A 181 3.01 -29.20 12.06
N GLN A 182 3.91 -28.78 12.95
CA GLN A 182 3.61 -28.61 14.37
C GLN A 182 2.66 -27.42 14.60
N TYR A 183 2.85 -26.34 13.86
CA TYR A 183 2.03 -25.13 13.95
C TYR A 183 1.40 -24.81 12.60
N VAL A 184 0.21 -24.25 12.63
CA VAL A 184 -0.54 -23.80 11.48
C VAL A 184 -1.13 -22.42 11.76
N ARG A 185 -1.53 -21.72 10.75
CA ARG A 185 -2.27 -20.48 10.89
C ARG A 185 -3.55 -20.70 11.68
N GLY A 186 -3.67 -20.03 12.83
CA GLY A 186 -4.87 -20.04 13.67
C GLY A 186 -5.97 -19.14 13.13
N GLY A 187 -5.60 -18.01 12.57
CA GLY A 187 -6.50 -17.04 12.00
C GLY A 187 -5.75 -15.79 11.52
N ALA A 188 -6.40 -15.00 10.71
CA ALA A 188 -6.06 -13.61 10.45
C ALA A 188 -7.37 -12.82 10.43
N GLN A 189 -7.43 -11.75 11.18
CA GLN A 189 -8.63 -10.92 11.27
C GLN A 189 -8.24 -9.45 11.39
N SER A 190 -9.04 -8.58 10.81
CA SER A 190 -8.87 -7.14 11.00
C SER A 190 -8.98 -6.80 12.48
N VAL A 191 -8.08 -5.98 12.98
CA VAL A 191 -8.15 -5.44 14.33
C VAL A 191 -9.22 -4.35 14.33
N ARG A 192 -10.27 -4.56 15.12
CA ARG A 192 -11.23 -3.49 15.38
C ARG A 192 -10.63 -2.56 16.42
N GLY A 193 -10.52 -1.29 16.08
CA GLY A 193 -10.13 -0.25 17.01
C GLY A 193 -11.27 0.18 17.93
N PRO A 194 -11.05 1.22 18.73
CA PRO A 194 -12.02 1.70 19.72
C PRO A 194 -13.31 2.14 19.03
N GLN A 195 -14.44 1.76 19.61
CA GLN A 195 -15.80 2.15 19.18
C GLN A 195 -16.10 1.86 17.69
N GLY A 196 -15.41 0.85 17.11
CA GLY A 196 -15.57 0.45 15.71
C GLY A 196 -14.78 1.29 14.71
N LEU A 197 -13.96 2.22 15.16
CA LEU A 197 -13.00 2.95 14.33
C LEU A 197 -11.77 2.05 14.01
N PRO A 198 -10.93 2.41 13.03
CA PRO A 198 -9.63 1.78 12.86
C PRO A 198 -8.73 1.96 14.09
N LEU A 199 -7.84 1.02 14.33
CA LEU A 199 -6.93 1.05 15.47
C LEU A 199 -5.86 2.15 15.35
N THR A 200 -5.47 2.49 14.12
CA THR A 200 -4.37 3.40 13.83
C THR A 200 -4.85 4.78 13.41
N LYS A 201 -3.96 5.76 13.43
CA LYS A 201 -4.20 7.12 12.92
C LYS A 201 -4.47 7.13 11.41
N PRO A 202 -5.32 8.04 10.91
CA PRO A 202 -5.41 8.33 9.48
C PRO A 202 -4.13 9.07 8.96
N PRO A 203 -3.99 9.25 7.64
CA PRO A 203 -4.90 8.82 6.59
C PRO A 203 -4.81 7.32 6.32
N TYR A 204 -5.96 6.65 6.17
CA TYR A 204 -6.02 5.21 5.93
C TYR A 204 -5.73 4.85 4.48
N GLY A 205 -6.24 5.63 3.53
CA GLY A 205 -5.90 5.56 2.11
C GLY A 205 -5.19 6.84 1.68
N ARG A 206 -4.19 6.70 0.83
CA ARG A 206 -3.35 7.82 0.40
C ARG A 206 -2.82 7.65 -1.02
N ILE A 207 -2.36 8.74 -1.58
CA ILE A 207 -1.52 8.76 -2.77
C ILE A 207 -0.21 9.42 -2.35
N THR A 208 0.89 8.71 -2.54
CA THR A 208 2.24 9.25 -2.30
C THR A 208 2.93 9.47 -3.64
N ALA A 209 3.44 10.67 -3.86
CA ALA A 209 4.28 10.99 -5.01
C ALA A 209 5.74 11.05 -4.57
N ILE A 210 6.58 10.27 -5.22
CA ILE A 210 8.01 10.17 -4.97
C ILE A 210 8.76 10.70 -6.18
N ASP A 211 9.69 11.62 -5.98
CA ASP A 211 10.65 11.99 -7.01
C ASP A 211 11.76 10.94 -7.04
N LEU A 212 11.78 10.09 -8.07
CA LEU A 212 12.79 9.04 -8.23
C LEU A 212 14.15 9.60 -8.69
N ASN A 213 14.29 10.89 -8.95
CA ASN A 213 15.61 11.50 -9.19
C ASN A 213 16.32 11.81 -7.87
N SER A 214 15.58 12.07 -6.78
CA SER A 214 16.16 12.33 -5.45
C SER A 214 15.88 11.21 -4.44
N GLY A 215 14.83 10.42 -4.65
CA GLY A 215 14.33 9.44 -3.70
C GLY A 215 13.51 10.06 -2.56
N ASP A 216 13.06 11.31 -2.70
CA ASP A 216 12.29 12.01 -1.68
C ASP A 216 10.78 11.98 -1.99
N HIS A 217 9.95 12.03 -0.95
CA HIS A 217 8.52 12.24 -1.11
C HIS A 217 8.27 13.70 -1.51
N ALA A 218 7.68 13.94 -2.68
CA ALA A 218 7.31 15.27 -3.13
C ALA A 218 6.03 15.75 -2.46
N TRP A 219 5.03 14.87 -2.38
CA TRP A 219 3.78 15.12 -1.67
C TRP A 219 3.07 13.81 -1.30
N MET A 220 2.17 13.90 -0.33
CA MET A 220 1.26 12.83 0.06
C MET A 220 -0.10 13.44 0.39
N VAL A 221 -1.17 12.89 -0.16
CA VAL A 221 -2.54 13.30 0.11
C VAL A 221 -3.40 12.11 0.52
N ALA A 222 -4.40 12.35 1.35
CA ALA A 222 -5.42 11.34 1.64
C ALA A 222 -6.23 11.05 0.37
N HIS A 223 -6.53 9.78 0.14
CA HIS A 223 -7.34 9.34 -0.99
C HIS A 223 -8.69 8.82 -0.50
N GLY A 224 -9.75 9.59 -0.77
CA GLY A 224 -11.10 9.34 -0.32
C GLY A 224 -11.45 9.94 1.03
N GLU A 225 -12.75 9.94 1.33
CA GLU A 225 -13.31 10.42 2.60
C GLU A 225 -13.46 9.28 3.63
N GLY A 226 -13.63 8.04 3.13
CA GLY A 226 -13.70 6.85 3.97
C GLY A 226 -14.79 6.93 5.03
N ILE A 227 -14.37 6.87 6.29
CA ILE A 227 -15.24 6.91 7.47
C ILE A 227 -15.37 8.31 8.09
N ARG A 228 -14.99 9.37 7.35
CA ARG A 228 -15.02 10.75 7.86
C ARG A 228 -16.35 11.12 8.50
N GLN A 229 -17.47 10.78 7.84
CA GLN A 229 -18.80 11.11 8.38
C GLN A 229 -19.07 10.37 9.69
N GLN A 230 -18.70 9.09 9.81
CA GLN A 230 -18.82 8.35 11.07
C GLN A 230 -18.05 9.03 12.21
N ILE A 231 -16.84 9.52 11.93
CA ILE A 231 -16.03 10.24 12.94
C ILE A 231 -16.69 11.55 13.34
N ILE A 232 -17.26 12.30 12.39
CA ILE A 232 -18.00 13.55 12.66
C ILE A 232 -19.24 13.28 13.50
N ASP A 233 -20.00 12.22 13.21
CA ASP A 233 -21.20 11.81 13.95
C ASP A 233 -20.88 11.41 15.41
N MET A 234 -19.64 11.04 15.71
CA MET A 234 -19.14 10.81 17.07
C MET A 234 -18.75 12.11 17.80
N GLY A 235 -18.92 13.28 17.17
CA GLY A 235 -18.63 14.59 17.75
C GLY A 235 -17.22 15.11 17.47
N ILE A 236 -16.43 14.43 16.65
CA ILE A 236 -15.10 14.88 16.23
C ILE A 236 -15.26 15.70 14.95
N LEU A 237 -15.41 17.02 15.10
CA LEU A 237 -15.83 17.91 14.00
C LEU A 237 -14.77 18.09 12.92
N ASP A 238 -13.48 17.98 13.26
CA ASP A 238 -12.37 18.09 12.31
C ASP A 238 -11.38 16.91 12.48
N PRO A 239 -11.66 15.78 11.83
CA PRO A 239 -10.78 14.61 11.90
C PRO A 239 -9.52 14.72 11.03
N GLY A 240 -9.28 15.86 10.36
CA GLY A 240 -8.19 16.00 9.38
C GLY A 240 -8.41 15.13 8.13
N PRO A 241 -7.35 14.87 7.35
CA PRO A 241 -7.43 13.99 6.16
C PRO A 241 -7.58 12.53 6.57
N VAL A 242 -8.72 11.91 6.27
CA VAL A 242 -9.06 10.54 6.71
C VAL A 242 -8.60 9.48 5.72
N GLY A 243 -8.91 9.64 4.43
CA GLY A 243 -8.68 8.62 3.42
C GLY A 243 -9.59 7.39 3.55
N ALA A 244 -9.81 6.68 2.49
CA ALA A 244 -10.61 5.45 2.51
C ALA A 244 -9.80 4.25 3.01
N VAL A 245 -10.42 3.44 3.84
CA VAL A 245 -9.81 2.20 4.38
C VAL A 245 -9.76 1.05 3.37
N ASP A 246 -10.42 1.21 2.21
CA ASP A 246 -10.47 0.19 1.16
C ASP A 246 -9.28 0.32 0.21
N ASN A 247 -8.47 -0.72 0.13
CA ASN A 247 -7.33 -0.80 -0.78
C ASN A 247 -7.61 -1.61 -2.05
N ALA A 248 -8.84 -2.09 -2.24
CA ALA A 248 -9.22 -2.91 -3.39
C ALA A 248 -9.50 -2.11 -4.68
N GLY A 249 -9.24 -0.82 -4.68
CA GLY A 249 -9.45 0.06 -5.84
C GLY A 249 -8.54 -0.24 -7.02
N PRO A 250 -8.90 0.24 -8.23
CA PRO A 250 -8.09 0.12 -9.44
C PRO A 250 -6.76 0.87 -9.34
N GLY A 251 -5.83 0.52 -10.24
CA GLY A 251 -4.56 1.21 -10.39
C GLY A 251 -4.68 2.64 -10.96
N PRO A 252 -3.61 3.42 -10.92
CA PRO A 252 -3.56 4.77 -11.44
C PRO A 252 -3.48 4.79 -12.97
N LEU A 253 -4.09 5.80 -13.58
CA LEU A 253 -3.83 6.19 -14.96
C LEU A 253 -3.15 7.56 -14.94
N LEU A 254 -1.94 7.64 -15.49
CA LEU A 254 -1.22 8.88 -15.63
C LEU A 254 -1.28 9.36 -17.08
N THR A 255 -1.60 10.62 -17.26
CA THR A 255 -1.51 11.33 -18.54
C THR A 255 -0.42 12.41 -18.45
N LYS A 256 -0.22 13.15 -19.55
CA LYS A 256 0.77 14.24 -19.56
C LYS A 256 0.51 15.29 -18.47
N THR A 257 -0.75 15.55 -18.12
CA THR A 257 -1.14 16.64 -17.22
C THR A 257 -1.82 16.20 -15.92
N LEU A 258 -2.51 15.06 -15.93
CA LEU A 258 -3.37 14.61 -14.84
C LEU A 258 -3.07 13.18 -14.41
N LEU A 259 -3.28 12.93 -13.12
CA LEU A 259 -3.34 11.60 -12.53
C LEU A 259 -4.82 11.25 -12.29
N PHE A 260 -5.27 10.11 -12.81
CA PHE A 260 -6.62 9.59 -12.58
C PHE A 260 -6.59 8.41 -11.63
N MET A 261 -7.48 8.44 -10.64
CA MET A 261 -7.67 7.37 -9.67
C MET A 261 -9.15 7.09 -9.50
N ALA A 262 -9.52 5.82 -9.56
CA ALA A 262 -10.88 5.40 -9.29
C ALA A 262 -10.97 4.69 -7.95
N GLN A 263 -12.07 4.90 -7.22
CA GLN A 263 -12.24 4.38 -5.88
C GLN A 263 -13.72 4.23 -5.52
N ARG A 264 -14.02 3.24 -4.71
CA ARG A 264 -15.25 3.22 -3.92
C ARG A 264 -15.01 4.03 -2.64
N ASP A 265 -15.77 5.08 -2.44
CA ASP A 265 -15.64 6.01 -1.32
C ASP A 265 -16.97 6.08 -0.55
N GLY A 266 -17.09 5.28 0.49
CA GLY A 266 -18.35 5.05 1.17
C GLY A 266 -19.40 4.42 0.24
N SER A 267 -20.51 5.13 0.03
CA SER A 267 -21.57 4.73 -0.91
C SER A 267 -21.36 5.22 -2.35
N ARG A 268 -20.38 6.11 -2.58
CA ARG A 268 -20.09 6.71 -3.88
C ARG A 268 -19.00 5.93 -4.62
N ASN A 269 -19.14 5.83 -5.93
CA ASN A 269 -18.10 5.29 -6.80
C ASN A 269 -17.55 6.46 -7.62
N LEU A 270 -16.27 6.75 -7.49
CA LEU A 270 -15.68 7.97 -8.03
C LEU A 270 -14.49 7.66 -8.93
N LEU A 271 -14.37 8.43 -10.02
CA LEU A 271 -13.13 8.61 -10.74
C LEU A 271 -12.69 10.06 -10.51
N ARG A 272 -11.52 10.23 -9.88
CA ARG A 272 -10.94 11.52 -9.57
C ARG A 272 -9.81 11.84 -10.52
N ALA A 273 -9.77 13.09 -10.98
CA ALA A 273 -8.65 13.68 -11.69
C ALA A 273 -7.87 14.57 -10.73
N PHE A 274 -6.57 14.30 -10.57
CA PHE A 274 -5.68 15.05 -9.71
C PHE A 274 -4.68 15.86 -10.53
N ASN A 275 -4.31 17.03 -10.01
CA ASN A 275 -3.10 17.72 -10.42
C ASN A 275 -1.90 16.89 -9.98
N LYS A 276 -1.14 16.36 -10.93
CA LYS A 276 0.00 15.49 -10.64
C LYS A 276 1.16 16.20 -9.91
N ALA A 277 1.21 17.52 -9.93
CA ALA A 277 2.27 18.29 -9.28
C ALA A 277 2.10 18.42 -7.75
N ASN A 278 0.85 18.37 -7.24
CA ASN A 278 0.59 18.63 -5.83
C ASN A 278 -0.50 17.73 -5.19
N GLY A 279 -1.12 16.84 -5.97
CA GLY A 279 -2.17 15.95 -5.48
C GLY A 279 -3.54 16.61 -5.27
N GLU A 280 -3.74 17.85 -5.72
CA GLU A 280 -5.03 18.55 -5.64
C GLU A 280 -6.06 17.90 -6.55
N ILE A 281 -7.29 17.69 -6.04
CA ILE A 281 -8.40 17.18 -6.84
C ILE A 281 -8.90 18.28 -7.78
N ILE A 282 -8.76 18.04 -9.09
CA ILE A 282 -9.24 18.94 -10.15
C ILE A 282 -10.71 18.67 -10.44
N HIS A 283 -11.10 17.39 -10.47
CA HIS A 283 -12.47 17.00 -10.78
C HIS A 283 -12.82 15.62 -10.24
N GLU A 284 -14.10 15.42 -9.92
CA GLU A 284 -14.69 14.13 -9.55
C GLU A 284 -15.81 13.75 -10.51
N PHE A 285 -15.76 12.52 -11.03
CA PHE A 285 -16.82 11.91 -11.80
C PHE A 285 -17.49 10.81 -10.98
N GLU A 286 -18.80 10.88 -10.82
CA GLU A 286 -19.54 9.80 -10.21
C GLU A 286 -19.79 8.66 -11.21
N LEU A 287 -19.39 7.45 -10.82
CA LEU A 287 -19.51 6.26 -11.63
C LEU A 287 -20.77 5.48 -11.23
N PRO A 288 -21.51 4.92 -12.21
CA PRO A 288 -22.77 4.24 -11.92
C PRO A 288 -22.61 2.92 -11.15
N LEU A 289 -21.41 2.34 -11.13
CA LEU A 289 -21.07 1.08 -10.47
C LEU A 289 -19.68 1.15 -9.88
N PRO A 290 -19.31 0.27 -8.92
CA PRO A 290 -17.97 0.21 -8.38
C PRO A 290 -16.90 0.02 -9.47
N PRO A 291 -15.78 0.76 -9.42
CA PRO A 291 -14.69 0.57 -10.34
C PRO A 291 -13.99 -0.76 -10.08
N SER A 292 -13.71 -1.53 -11.14
CA SER A 292 -13.14 -2.88 -11.05
C SER A 292 -11.85 -3.08 -11.85
N GLY A 293 -11.51 -2.16 -12.74
CA GLY A 293 -10.31 -2.24 -13.57
C GLY A 293 -9.55 -0.91 -13.60
N THR A 294 -8.24 -0.98 -13.78
CA THR A 294 -7.40 0.21 -13.97
C THR A 294 -7.88 0.99 -15.20
N PRO A 295 -8.10 2.32 -15.09
CA PRO A 295 -8.46 3.15 -16.23
C PRO A 295 -7.39 3.08 -17.32
N MET A 296 -7.82 3.19 -18.56
CA MET A 296 -6.93 3.33 -19.72
C MET A 296 -7.30 4.57 -20.53
N SER A 297 -6.35 5.10 -21.29
CA SER A 297 -6.60 6.19 -22.24
C SER A 297 -6.25 5.78 -23.65
N TYR A 298 -7.05 6.24 -24.62
CA TYR A 298 -6.79 6.03 -26.05
C TYR A 298 -7.29 7.22 -26.86
N MET A 299 -6.80 7.30 -28.09
CA MET A 299 -7.23 8.30 -29.08
C MET A 299 -8.10 7.64 -30.15
N LEU A 300 -9.21 8.25 -30.51
CA LEU A 300 -10.06 7.87 -31.63
C LEU A 300 -10.50 9.15 -32.34
N ASP A 301 -10.25 9.22 -33.65
CA ASP A 301 -10.60 10.36 -34.50
C ASP A 301 -10.17 11.74 -33.96
N GLY A 302 -8.95 11.80 -33.39
CA GLY A 302 -8.37 13.00 -32.78
C GLY A 302 -8.92 13.38 -31.43
N LYS A 303 -9.82 12.58 -30.84
CA LYS A 303 -10.41 12.77 -29.52
C LYS A 303 -9.85 11.79 -28.50
N GLN A 304 -9.46 12.29 -27.32
CA GLN A 304 -8.99 11.44 -26.22
C GLN A 304 -10.15 10.89 -25.41
N TYR A 305 -10.06 9.63 -25.07
CA TYR A 305 -10.99 8.93 -24.19
C TYR A 305 -10.25 8.37 -22.97
N VAL A 306 -10.92 8.40 -21.83
CA VAL A 306 -10.54 7.66 -20.61
C VAL A 306 -11.61 6.61 -20.35
N THR A 307 -11.23 5.35 -20.37
CA THR A 307 -12.16 4.23 -20.24
C THR A 307 -11.83 3.42 -19.00
N ILE A 308 -12.86 3.02 -18.27
CA ILE A 308 -12.74 2.23 -17.05
C ILE A 308 -13.78 1.11 -17.02
N ALA A 309 -13.36 -0.07 -16.53
CA ALA A 309 -14.26 -1.17 -16.25
C ALA A 309 -14.93 -0.99 -14.88
N LEU A 310 -16.24 -1.22 -14.83
CA LEU A 310 -17.08 -1.09 -13.65
C LEU A 310 -17.85 -2.36 -13.37
N GLY A 311 -18.26 -2.55 -12.10
CA GLY A 311 -19.13 -3.63 -11.67
C GLY A 311 -18.41 -4.97 -11.51
N GLY A 312 -19.16 -6.06 -11.55
CA GLY A 312 -18.68 -7.41 -11.32
C GLY A 312 -19.40 -8.45 -12.18
N ARG A 313 -19.44 -9.68 -11.72
CA ARG A 313 -19.92 -10.86 -12.50
C ARG A 313 -21.31 -10.70 -13.15
N GLN A 314 -22.21 -9.93 -12.56
CA GLN A 314 -23.61 -9.84 -13.02
C GLN A 314 -23.94 -8.52 -13.74
N ASP A 315 -23.12 -7.47 -13.57
CA ASP A 315 -23.42 -6.13 -14.08
C ASP A 315 -22.12 -5.39 -14.48
N ALA A 316 -21.30 -6.06 -15.29
CA ALA A 316 -20.05 -5.49 -15.79
C ALA A 316 -20.31 -4.49 -16.92
N ARG A 317 -19.67 -3.31 -16.86
CA ARG A 317 -19.77 -2.25 -17.88
C ARG A 317 -18.41 -1.65 -18.17
N LEU A 318 -18.27 -1.12 -19.38
CA LEU A 318 -17.21 -0.16 -19.73
C LEU A 318 -17.83 1.22 -19.82
N VAL A 319 -17.22 2.18 -19.14
CA VAL A 319 -17.57 3.60 -19.23
C VAL A 319 -16.41 4.35 -19.83
N SER A 320 -16.68 5.10 -20.91
CA SER A 320 -15.70 5.94 -21.57
C SER A 320 -16.08 7.40 -21.43
N LEU A 321 -15.16 8.19 -20.92
CA LEU A 321 -15.28 9.63 -20.74
C LEU A 321 -14.42 10.33 -21.78
N SER A 322 -14.87 11.48 -22.27
CA SER A 322 -14.11 12.34 -23.17
C SER A 322 -14.45 13.79 -22.90
N LEU A 323 -13.54 14.70 -23.24
CA LEU A 323 -13.89 16.11 -23.30
C LEU A 323 -14.94 16.34 -24.40
N PRO A 324 -15.80 17.34 -24.25
CA PRO A 324 -16.81 17.73 -25.22
C PRO A 324 -16.26 17.98 -26.63
#